data_bfbe9af43c1df37ed96f3404aa6ec5b5
#
_entry.id   bfbe9af43c1df37ed96f3404aa6ec5b5
#
_cell.length_a   1.000
_cell.length_b   1.000
_cell.length_c   1.000
_cell.angle_alpha   90.00
_cell.angle_beta   90.00
_cell.angle_gamma   90.00
#
_symmetry.space_group_name_H-M   'P 1'
#
loop_
_entity.id
_entity.type
_entity.pdbx_description
1 polymer ?
#
loop_
_entity_poly.entity_id
_entity_poly.type
_entity_poly.pdbx_seq_one_letter_code
_entity_poly.pdbx_strand_id
1 'polypeptide(L)'
;MSWAIRQTRRFFRTYKRLHTNQLLEVNQAIEAVAENPLLGEPKKGDLKRLRVHKFSCLGQQLLLGYSLEAEVKLIYLEALGSHENFYRDAK
;
A
#
# COMPACT_ATOMS: atom_id res chain seq x y z
N MET A 1 -18.53 -5.97 0.19
CA MET A 1 -17.62 -7.11 0.01
C MET A 1 -16.20 -6.64 -0.22
N SER A 2 -15.28 -7.13 0.57
CA SER A 2 -13.90 -6.73 0.41
C SER A 2 -13.23 -7.55 -0.67
N TRP A 3 -12.19 -6.97 -1.24
CA TRP A 3 -11.38 -7.62 -2.26
C TRP A 3 -10.37 -8.57 -1.60
N ALA A 4 -9.93 -9.56 -2.34
CA ALA A 4 -8.83 -10.40 -1.89
C ALA A 4 -7.53 -9.61 -1.92
N ILE A 5 -6.61 -9.94 -1.03
CA ILE A 5 -5.35 -9.21 -0.90
C ILE A 5 -4.18 -10.16 -1.06
N ARG A 6 -3.23 -9.76 -1.88
CA ARG A 6 -1.95 -10.43 -2.03
C ARG A 6 -0.85 -9.40 -1.82
N GLN A 7 0.35 -9.85 -1.63
CA GLN A 7 1.47 -8.94 -1.43
C GLN A 7 2.66 -9.38 -2.25
N THR A 8 3.42 -8.39 -2.75
CA THR A 8 4.67 -8.67 -3.43
C THR A 8 5.74 -9.00 -2.40
N ARG A 9 6.84 -9.58 -2.88
CA ARG A 9 7.96 -9.87 -2.02
C ARG A 9 8.57 -8.58 -1.45
N ARG A 10 8.60 -7.53 -2.26
CA ARG A 10 9.10 -6.22 -1.81
C ARG A 10 8.26 -5.69 -0.65
N PHE A 11 6.94 -5.72 -0.79
CA PHE A 11 6.06 -5.25 0.27
C PHE A 11 6.28 -6.05 1.54
N PHE A 12 6.33 -7.38 1.41
CA PHE A 12 6.47 -8.24 2.57
C PHE A 12 7.77 -7.99 3.32
N ARG A 13 8.86 -7.74 2.61
CA ARG A 13 10.14 -7.46 3.27
C ARG A 13 10.07 -6.21 4.14
N THR A 14 9.37 -5.19 3.70
CA THR A 14 9.17 -3.99 4.50
C THR A 14 8.21 -4.26 5.65
N TYR A 15 7.11 -4.94 5.35
CA TYR A 15 6.08 -5.22 6.33
C TYR A 15 6.62 -6.01 7.53
N LYS A 16 7.42 -7.02 7.28
CA LYS A 16 7.91 -7.87 8.37
C LYS A 16 8.94 -7.17 9.25
N ARG A 17 9.44 -6.01 8.83
CA ARG A 17 10.38 -5.22 9.64
C ARG A 17 9.69 -4.17 10.48
N LEU A 18 8.39 -4.03 10.36
CA LEU A 18 7.66 -3.03 11.13
C LEU A 18 7.68 -3.38 12.61
N HIS A 19 7.76 -2.33 13.44
CA HIS A 19 7.61 -2.50 14.88
C HIS A 19 6.14 -2.76 15.20
N THR A 20 5.92 -3.40 16.35
CA THR A 20 4.56 -3.75 16.77
C THR A 20 3.62 -2.55 16.79
N ASN A 21 4.13 -1.40 17.25
CA ASN A 21 3.29 -0.20 17.33
C ASN A 21 2.98 0.41 15.96
N GLN A 22 3.70 0.02 14.92
CA GLN A 22 3.39 0.46 13.56
C GLN A 22 2.39 -0.46 12.88
N LEU A 23 2.36 -1.73 13.27
CA LEU A 23 1.52 -2.73 12.60
C LEU A 23 0.05 -2.37 12.64
N LEU A 24 -0.44 -1.84 13.77
CA LEU A 24 -1.84 -1.48 13.89
C LEU A 24 -2.24 -0.47 12.83
N GLU A 25 -1.46 0.60 12.70
CA GLU A 25 -1.79 1.66 11.73
C GLU A 25 -1.67 1.16 10.30
N VAL A 26 -0.64 0.36 10.02
CA VAL A 26 -0.44 -0.17 8.67
C VAL A 26 -1.58 -1.14 8.33
N ASN A 27 -1.97 -2.00 9.26
CA ASN A 27 -3.07 -2.93 9.00
C ASN A 27 -4.39 -2.20 8.80
N GLN A 28 -4.61 -1.11 9.52
CA GLN A 28 -5.81 -0.29 9.31
C GLN A 28 -5.82 0.33 7.92
N ALA A 29 -4.65 0.77 7.45
CA ALA A 29 -4.55 1.33 6.09
C ALA A 29 -4.85 0.26 5.04
N ILE A 30 -4.35 -0.95 5.25
CA ILE A 30 -4.62 -2.07 4.34
C ILE A 30 -6.12 -2.38 4.32
N GLU A 31 -6.75 -2.41 5.48
CA GLU A 31 -8.19 -2.67 5.56
C GLU A 31 -9.00 -1.58 4.88
N ALA A 32 -8.58 -0.32 5.03
CA ALA A 32 -9.27 0.79 4.37
C ALA A 32 -9.23 0.64 2.86
N VAL A 33 -8.09 0.24 2.32
CA VAL A 33 -7.94 -0.02 0.89
C VAL A 33 -8.77 -1.22 0.46
N ALA A 34 -8.82 -2.27 1.28
CA ALA A 34 -9.61 -3.46 0.96
C ALA A 34 -11.09 -3.15 0.86
N GLU A 35 -11.57 -2.22 1.68
CA GLU A 35 -12.98 -1.84 1.66
C GLU A 35 -13.29 -0.85 0.54
N ASN A 36 -12.30 -0.03 0.17
CA ASN A 36 -12.47 0.93 -0.92
C ASN A 36 -11.20 0.95 -1.77
N PRO A 37 -11.10 0.04 -2.74
CA PRO A 37 -9.88 -0.05 -3.57
C PRO A 37 -9.54 1.22 -4.33
N LEU A 38 -10.50 2.13 -4.51
CA LEU A 38 -10.25 3.38 -5.20
C LEU A 38 -9.79 4.49 -4.25
N LEU A 39 -9.57 4.17 -2.99
CA LEU A 39 -9.18 5.14 -1.98
C LEU A 39 -7.85 5.82 -2.30
N GLY A 40 -6.86 5.06 -2.77
CA GLY A 40 -5.57 5.63 -3.12
C GLY A 40 -5.61 6.38 -4.45
N GLU A 41 -4.73 7.36 -4.59
CA GLU A 41 -4.67 8.13 -5.82
C GLU A 41 -3.89 7.37 -6.90
N PRO A 42 -4.43 7.30 -8.14
CA PRO A 42 -3.69 6.68 -9.23
C PRO A 42 -2.48 7.53 -9.61
N LYS A 43 -1.38 6.88 -9.93
CA LYS A 43 -0.17 7.56 -10.35
C LYS A 43 -0.09 7.58 -11.87
N LYS A 44 0.74 8.49 -12.39
CA LYS A 44 0.93 8.67 -13.83
C LYS A 44 2.33 8.24 -14.24
N GLY A 45 2.54 8.17 -15.55
CA GLY A 45 3.85 7.83 -16.09
C GLY A 45 4.22 6.38 -15.84
N ASP A 46 5.44 6.15 -15.43
CA ASP A 46 5.96 4.80 -15.22
C ASP A 46 5.23 4.08 -14.09
N LEU A 47 4.52 4.81 -13.23
CA LEU A 47 3.83 4.22 -12.09
C LEU A 47 2.31 4.20 -12.29
N LYS A 48 1.85 4.27 -13.53
CA LYS A 48 0.40 4.42 -13.81
C LYS A 48 -0.45 3.25 -13.33
N ARG A 49 0.14 2.08 -13.10
CA ARG A 49 -0.60 0.94 -12.57
C ARG A 49 -0.75 1.00 -11.05
N LEU A 50 -0.05 1.93 -10.43
CA LEU A 50 0.04 2.00 -8.99
C LEU A 50 -0.93 3.05 -8.45
N ARG A 51 -1.65 2.68 -7.40
CA ARG A 51 -2.41 3.63 -6.61
C ARG A 51 -1.70 3.79 -5.28
N VAL A 52 -1.74 4.99 -4.72
CA VAL A 52 -1.03 5.29 -3.48
C VAL A 52 -1.98 5.88 -2.46
N HIS A 53 -2.08 5.23 -1.32
CA HIS A 53 -2.86 5.69 -0.19
C HIS A 53 -1.91 6.26 0.86
N LYS A 54 -2.09 7.53 1.19
CA LYS A 54 -1.29 8.20 2.22
C LYS A 54 -2.00 8.07 3.56
N PHE A 55 -1.24 7.75 4.58
CA PHE A 55 -1.82 7.64 5.91
C PHE A 55 -0.78 8.02 6.96
N SER A 56 -1.26 8.31 8.16
CA SER A 56 -0.39 8.70 9.27
C SER A 56 -0.08 7.48 10.12
N CYS A 57 1.18 7.34 10.48
CA CYS A 57 1.63 6.25 11.35
C CYS A 57 2.61 6.82 12.35
N LEU A 58 2.17 6.91 13.62
CA LEU A 58 3.02 7.42 14.70
C LEU A 58 3.60 8.80 14.38
N GLY A 59 2.75 9.68 13.85
CA GLY A 59 3.16 11.06 13.55
C GLY A 59 3.94 11.22 12.27
N GLN A 60 4.15 10.15 11.52
CA GLN A 60 4.86 10.20 10.25
C GLN A 60 3.93 9.77 9.13
N GLN A 61 4.01 10.46 8.00
CA GLN A 61 3.21 10.06 6.84
C GLN A 61 3.85 8.89 6.12
N LEU A 62 3.07 7.85 5.89
CA LEU A 62 3.51 6.69 5.12
C LEU A 62 2.67 6.57 3.86
N LEU A 63 3.24 5.92 2.87
CA LEU A 63 2.57 5.65 1.59
C LEU A 63 2.41 4.16 1.43
N LEU A 64 1.18 3.75 1.08
CA LEU A 64 0.89 2.35 0.75
C LEU A 64 0.59 2.29 -0.74
N GLY A 65 1.45 1.62 -1.49
CA GLY A 65 1.27 1.46 -2.92
C GLY A 65 0.68 0.12 -3.26
N TYR A 66 -0.32 0.12 -4.13
CA TYR A 66 -1.00 -1.12 -4.50
C TYR A 66 -1.51 -1.01 -5.93
N SER A 67 -1.76 -2.17 -6.52
CA SER A 67 -2.38 -2.26 -7.84
C SER A 67 -3.63 -3.11 -7.74
N LEU A 68 -4.50 -2.99 -8.74
CA LEU A 68 -5.80 -3.66 -8.75
C LEU A 68 -5.93 -4.58 -9.95
N GLU A 69 -6.44 -5.77 -9.70
CA GLU A 69 -6.90 -6.66 -10.76
C GLU A 69 -8.41 -6.75 -10.64
N ALA A 70 -9.10 -5.87 -11.34
CA ALA A 70 -10.55 -5.69 -11.16
C ALA A 70 -11.36 -6.92 -11.53
N GLU A 71 -10.93 -7.65 -12.54
CA GLU A 71 -11.69 -8.81 -13.01
C GLU A 71 -11.84 -9.89 -11.96
N VAL A 72 -10.84 -10.03 -11.09
CA VAL A 72 -10.87 -11.04 -10.03
C VAL A 72 -10.95 -10.41 -8.65
N LYS A 73 -11.18 -9.11 -8.59
CA LYS A 73 -11.30 -8.35 -7.34
C LYS A 73 -10.12 -8.61 -6.42
N LEU A 74 -8.93 -8.41 -6.95
CA LEU A 74 -7.69 -8.66 -6.24
C LEU A 74 -6.87 -7.39 -6.09
N ILE A 75 -6.35 -7.19 -4.89
CA ILE A 75 -5.47 -6.08 -4.58
C ILE A 75 -4.06 -6.64 -4.34
N TYR A 76 -3.08 -6.10 -5.06
CA TYR A 76 -1.68 -6.41 -4.80
C TYR A 76 -1.04 -5.27 -4.02
N LEU A 77 -0.56 -5.57 -2.83
CA LEU A 77 0.21 -4.62 -2.03
C LEU A 77 1.64 -4.63 -2.56
N GLU A 78 2.07 -3.48 -3.11
CA GLU A 78 3.30 -3.41 -3.87
C GLU A 78 4.46 -2.76 -3.13
N ALA A 79 4.19 -1.72 -2.34
CA ALA A 79 5.24 -0.98 -1.68
C ALA A 79 4.70 -0.28 -0.46
N LEU A 80 5.59 -0.01 0.51
CA LEU A 80 5.23 0.66 1.75
C LEU A 80 6.43 1.44 2.24
N GLY A 81 6.23 2.69 2.63
CA GLY A 81 7.33 3.47 3.18
C GLY A 81 7.03 4.95 3.24
N SER A 82 8.01 5.72 3.71
CA SER A 82 7.92 7.17 3.69
C SER A 82 7.96 7.65 2.25
N HIS A 83 7.61 8.91 2.02
CA HIS A 83 7.59 9.48 0.67
C HIS A 83 8.92 9.23 -0.05
N GLU A 84 10.03 9.54 0.61
CA GLU A 84 11.33 9.39 -0.01
C GLU A 84 11.66 7.93 -0.32
N ASN A 85 11.51 7.06 0.66
CA ASN A 85 11.84 5.64 0.48
C ASN A 85 10.92 4.96 -0.51
N PHE A 86 9.64 5.32 -0.48
CA PHE A 86 8.65 4.73 -1.37
C PHE A 86 9.02 4.94 -2.84
N TYR A 87 9.27 6.19 -3.21
CA TYR A 87 9.54 6.49 -4.61
C TYR A 87 10.91 6.04 -5.07
N ARG A 88 11.87 5.97 -4.16
CA ARG A 88 13.17 5.44 -4.51
C ARG A 88 13.10 3.95 -4.84
N ASP A 89 12.32 3.21 -4.07
CA ASP A 89 12.24 1.75 -4.24
C ASP A 89 11.23 1.33 -5.31
N ALA A 90 10.29 2.18 -5.66
CA ALA A 90 9.22 1.84 -6.61
C ALA A 90 9.67 1.86 -8.07
N LYS A 91 10.85 2.39 -8.34
CA LYS A 91 11.37 2.45 -9.71
C LYS A 91 11.87 1.11 -10.19
#